data_e6a6e8cc2236ee3b2aff341e55902a53
#
_entry.id   e6a6e8cc2236ee3b2aff341e55902a53
#
_cell.length_a   1.000
_cell.length_b   1.000
_cell.length_c   1.000
_cell.angle_alpha   90.00
_cell.angle_beta   90.00
_cell.angle_gamma   90.00
#
_symmetry.space_group_name_H-M   'P 1'
#
loop_
_entity.id
_entity.type
_entity.pdbx_description
1 polymer ?
#
loop_
_entity_poly.entity_id
_entity_poly.type
_entity_poly.pdbx_seq_one_letter_code
_entity_poly.pdbx_strand_id
1 'polypeptide(L)'
;MNRIIVITGPTGVGKTRLSITLAKKYNAEIINADAMQVYKGLDIGTAKITNEEKCNIPHHLLDIKDVSEDYTIYDYNLKDNIINNNYDDLSNEEIYQKLLLLDKDIVIDSKNRRRLIRALNYYLENNESINKNDNGNKLLYNAIFIGLTTNREKLYDIINSRIDTMIINGLINEVKYFYDNNMLYKPILNGIGYKEVISYLNKEIDYNTMIELIKKNSRHYAKRQYTFMNNKMNIKWFNVDFNNFKNTEEEVITYLEESI
;
A
#
# COMPACT_ATOMS: atom_id res chain seq x y z
N MET A 1 -5.42 17.70 -21.27
CA MET A 1 -4.50 16.69 -20.72
C MET A 1 -5.06 16.19 -19.40
N ASN A 2 -5.25 14.89 -19.26
CA ASN A 2 -5.68 14.33 -17.97
C ASN A 2 -4.52 14.49 -16.98
N ARG A 3 -4.76 15.19 -15.87
CA ARG A 3 -3.78 15.37 -14.80
C ARG A 3 -4.04 14.35 -13.72
N ILE A 4 -2.98 13.85 -13.09
CA ILE A 4 -3.08 12.92 -11.98
C ILE A 4 -2.71 13.68 -10.70
N ILE A 5 -3.59 13.62 -9.70
CA ILE A 5 -3.32 14.09 -8.34
C ILE A 5 -3.06 12.87 -7.47
N VAL A 6 -1.87 12.76 -6.93
CA VAL A 6 -1.48 11.66 -6.03
C VAL A 6 -1.58 12.15 -4.59
N ILE A 7 -2.53 11.59 -3.84
CA ILE A 7 -2.72 11.90 -2.42
C ILE A 7 -2.03 10.82 -1.59
N THR A 8 -1.05 11.20 -0.80
CA THR A 8 -0.27 10.29 0.02
C THR A 8 -0.17 10.76 1.48
N GLY A 9 0.46 9.95 2.32
CA GLY A 9 0.60 10.20 3.76
C GLY A 9 0.31 8.95 4.58
N PRO A 10 0.61 8.95 5.88
CA PRO A 10 0.37 7.82 6.75
C PRO A 10 -1.12 7.50 6.89
N THR A 11 -1.43 6.36 7.49
CA THR A 11 -2.82 5.99 7.76
C THR A 11 -3.46 6.94 8.78
N GLY A 12 -4.76 7.23 8.62
CA GLY A 12 -5.54 8.02 9.58
C GLY A 12 -5.48 9.54 9.40
N VAL A 13 -4.69 10.09 8.49
CA VAL A 13 -4.55 11.56 8.30
C VAL A 13 -5.62 12.20 7.42
N GLY A 14 -6.64 11.46 6.97
CA GLY A 14 -7.75 12.03 6.20
C GLY A 14 -7.60 11.98 4.68
N LYS A 15 -6.71 11.12 4.14
CA LYS A 15 -6.52 10.97 2.67
C LYS A 15 -7.83 10.70 1.93
N THR A 16 -8.63 9.75 2.43
CA THR A 16 -9.93 9.39 1.85
C THR A 16 -10.88 10.59 1.81
N ARG A 17 -10.98 11.35 2.89
CA ARG A 17 -11.80 12.55 2.95
C ARG A 17 -11.34 13.58 1.91
N LEU A 18 -10.03 13.87 1.85
CA LEU A 18 -9.49 14.80 0.87
C LEU A 18 -9.73 14.31 -0.56
N SER A 19 -9.56 13.02 -0.86
CA SER A 19 -9.79 12.49 -2.20
C SER A 19 -11.24 12.66 -2.66
N ILE A 20 -12.22 12.48 -1.78
CA ILE A 20 -13.63 12.72 -2.06
C ILE A 20 -13.87 14.22 -2.37
N THR A 21 -13.32 15.13 -1.55
CA THR A 21 -13.46 16.58 -1.76
C THR A 21 -12.88 17.00 -3.11
N LEU A 22 -11.68 16.53 -3.44
CA LEU A 22 -11.04 16.85 -4.72
C LEU A 22 -11.77 16.22 -5.92
N ALA A 23 -12.23 14.96 -5.77
CA ALA A 23 -12.98 14.30 -6.83
C ALA A 23 -14.30 15.02 -7.16
N LYS A 24 -15.03 15.49 -6.12
CA LYS A 24 -16.22 16.34 -6.32
C LYS A 24 -15.90 17.65 -7.01
N LYS A 25 -14.82 18.33 -6.58
CA LYS A 25 -14.45 19.64 -7.13
C LYS A 25 -14.00 19.55 -8.59
N TYR A 26 -13.23 18.54 -8.95
CA TYR A 26 -12.63 18.41 -10.27
C TYR A 26 -13.36 17.42 -11.20
N ASN A 27 -14.53 16.92 -10.80
CA ASN A 27 -15.28 15.88 -11.50
C ASN A 27 -14.37 14.69 -11.90
N ALA A 28 -13.63 14.19 -10.91
CA ALA A 28 -12.63 13.16 -11.08
C ALA A 28 -13.07 11.82 -10.48
N GLU A 29 -12.40 10.75 -10.88
CA GLU A 29 -12.54 9.42 -10.33
C GLU A 29 -11.36 9.10 -9.41
N ILE A 30 -11.53 8.17 -8.49
CA ILE A 30 -10.51 7.79 -7.51
C ILE A 30 -9.95 6.42 -7.87
N ILE A 31 -8.63 6.33 -7.96
CA ILE A 31 -7.91 5.08 -8.14
C ILE A 31 -7.25 4.71 -6.81
N ASN A 32 -7.64 3.57 -6.24
CA ASN A 32 -7.05 3.07 -5.01
C ASN A 32 -5.62 2.57 -5.27
N ALA A 33 -4.68 2.96 -4.41
CA ALA A 33 -3.28 2.51 -4.46
C ALA A 33 -2.87 1.70 -3.22
N ASP A 34 -3.82 1.24 -2.42
CA ASP A 34 -3.54 0.34 -1.29
C ASP A 34 -3.60 -1.12 -1.76
N ALA A 35 -2.46 -1.81 -1.63
CA ALA A 35 -2.32 -3.20 -2.09
C ALA A 35 -3.19 -4.21 -1.33
N MET A 36 -3.72 -3.85 -0.16
CA MET A 36 -4.59 -4.74 0.61
C MET A 36 -6.07 -4.54 0.30
N GLN A 37 -6.47 -3.33 -0.07
CA GLN A 37 -7.86 -3.01 -0.39
C GLN A 37 -8.33 -3.55 -1.75
N VAL A 38 -7.42 -4.09 -2.56
CA VAL A 38 -7.76 -4.80 -3.81
C VAL A 38 -8.46 -6.12 -3.56
N TYR A 39 -8.28 -6.70 -2.36
CA TYR A 39 -8.84 -8.01 -2.01
C TYR A 39 -10.24 -7.89 -1.43
N LYS A 40 -11.15 -8.75 -1.90
CA LYS A 40 -12.52 -8.88 -1.38
C LYS A 40 -12.52 -9.37 0.06
N GLY A 41 -13.38 -8.79 0.88
CA GLY A 41 -13.60 -9.20 2.28
C GLY A 41 -12.50 -8.78 3.26
N LEU A 42 -11.45 -8.07 2.81
CA LEU A 42 -10.49 -7.42 3.69
C LEU A 42 -10.92 -5.95 3.89
N ASP A 43 -11.95 -5.73 4.70
CA ASP A 43 -12.64 -4.44 4.78
C ASP A 43 -12.27 -3.68 6.05
N ILE A 44 -12.46 -4.30 7.22
CA ILE A 44 -12.22 -3.66 8.52
C ILE A 44 -10.72 -3.46 8.74
N GLY A 45 -9.92 -4.52 8.57
CA GLY A 45 -8.49 -4.49 8.82
C GLY A 45 -7.71 -3.56 7.87
N THR A 46 -8.25 -3.28 6.69
CA THR A 46 -7.69 -2.33 5.73
C THR A 46 -8.32 -0.94 5.85
N ALA A 47 -9.40 -0.79 6.62
CA ALA A 47 -10.30 0.37 6.66
C ALA A 47 -10.70 0.81 5.25
N LYS A 48 -11.20 -0.14 4.47
CA LYS A 48 -11.73 0.09 3.14
C LYS A 48 -12.90 1.06 3.21
N ILE A 49 -12.98 1.95 2.24
CA ILE A 49 -14.05 2.93 2.14
C ILE A 49 -15.40 2.24 1.92
N THR A 50 -16.42 2.61 2.67
CA THR A 50 -17.79 2.08 2.51
C THR A 50 -18.49 2.72 1.31
N ASN A 51 -19.62 2.11 0.88
CA ASN A 51 -20.38 2.66 -0.24
C ASN A 51 -20.96 4.05 0.08
N GLU A 52 -21.36 4.27 1.33
CA GLU A 52 -21.85 5.56 1.80
C GLU A 52 -20.74 6.63 1.75
N GLU A 53 -19.54 6.27 2.20
CA GLU A 53 -18.41 7.18 2.19
C GLU A 53 -17.93 7.54 0.78
N LYS A 54 -18.13 6.68 -0.21
CA LYS A 54 -17.79 6.95 -1.62
C LYS A 54 -18.53 8.15 -2.21
N CYS A 55 -19.68 8.54 -1.64
CA CYS A 55 -20.48 9.68 -2.10
C CYS A 55 -20.79 9.65 -3.61
N ASN A 56 -21.08 8.49 -4.19
CA ASN A 56 -21.31 8.25 -5.61
C ASN A 56 -20.11 8.57 -6.54
N ILE A 57 -18.92 8.72 -6.00
CA ILE A 57 -17.70 8.89 -6.80
C ILE A 57 -17.22 7.51 -7.24
N PRO A 58 -16.91 7.30 -8.54
CA PRO A 58 -16.30 6.06 -9.00
C PRO A 58 -14.96 5.81 -8.31
N HIS A 59 -14.82 4.61 -7.74
CA HIS A 59 -13.56 4.13 -7.14
C HIS A 59 -13.11 2.88 -7.88
N HIS A 60 -11.87 2.88 -8.33
CA HIS A 60 -11.26 1.77 -9.04
C HIS A 60 -10.26 1.03 -8.15
N LEU A 61 -9.99 -0.22 -8.49
CA LEU A 61 -9.05 -1.11 -7.81
C LEU A 61 -9.42 -1.40 -6.34
N LEU A 62 -10.71 -1.46 -6.04
CA LEU A 62 -11.25 -2.00 -4.80
C LEU A 62 -11.96 -3.32 -5.10
N ASP A 63 -11.77 -4.34 -4.28
CA ASP A 63 -12.47 -5.63 -4.37
C ASP A 63 -12.36 -6.35 -5.73
N ILE A 64 -11.22 -6.21 -6.41
CA ILE A 64 -10.99 -6.76 -7.75
C ILE A 64 -10.36 -8.16 -7.71
N LYS A 65 -9.88 -8.62 -6.54
CA LYS A 65 -9.18 -9.89 -6.36
C LYS A 65 -9.75 -10.70 -5.22
N ASP A 66 -9.75 -12.02 -5.36
CA ASP A 66 -9.96 -12.92 -4.23
C ASP A 66 -8.66 -13.09 -3.44
N VAL A 67 -8.77 -13.37 -2.13
CA VAL A 67 -7.57 -13.50 -1.25
C VAL A 67 -6.63 -14.63 -1.66
N SER A 68 -7.11 -15.61 -2.44
CA SER A 68 -6.33 -16.71 -3.00
C SER A 68 -5.47 -16.32 -4.20
N GLU A 69 -5.75 -15.17 -4.81
CA GLU A 69 -5.02 -14.70 -5.98
C GLU A 69 -3.80 -13.89 -5.56
N ASP A 70 -2.68 -14.05 -6.26
CA ASP A 70 -1.55 -13.14 -6.11
C ASP A 70 -1.85 -11.83 -6.87
N TYR A 71 -1.53 -10.69 -6.24
CA TYR A 71 -1.61 -9.38 -6.87
C TYR A 71 -0.33 -8.61 -6.58
N THR A 72 0.34 -8.21 -7.63
CA THR A 72 1.67 -7.59 -7.54
C THR A 72 1.65 -6.20 -8.16
N ILE A 73 2.74 -5.44 -7.94
CA ILE A 73 2.91 -4.13 -8.57
C ILE A 73 2.95 -4.21 -10.11
N TYR A 74 3.25 -5.39 -10.68
CA TYR A 74 3.21 -5.62 -12.11
C TYR A 74 1.79 -5.71 -12.65
N ASP A 75 0.84 -6.20 -11.84
CA ASP A 75 -0.56 -6.28 -12.21
C ASP A 75 -1.21 -4.88 -12.31
N TYR A 76 -0.62 -3.88 -11.63
CA TYR A 76 -0.98 -2.48 -11.81
C TYR A 76 -0.49 -1.90 -13.15
N ASN A 77 0.61 -2.42 -13.68
CA ASN A 77 1.15 -2.03 -14.96
C ASN A 77 0.60 -2.99 -16.01
N LEU A 78 -0.47 -2.63 -16.69
CA LEU A 78 -1.12 -3.39 -17.77
C LEU A 78 -0.15 -3.75 -18.92
N LYS A 79 0.88 -4.50 -18.65
CA LYS A 79 1.70 -5.16 -19.67
C LYS A 79 1.38 -6.65 -19.64
N ASP A 80 0.59 -7.03 -20.62
CA ASP A 80 0.23 -8.40 -20.94
C ASP A 80 1.45 -9.23 -21.34
N ASN A 81 2.27 -9.66 -20.43
CA ASN A 81 3.22 -10.77 -20.62
C ASN A 81 4.09 -10.92 -19.38
N ILE A 82 3.50 -11.42 -18.29
CA ILE A 82 4.33 -11.87 -17.17
C ILE A 82 4.73 -13.30 -17.47
N ILE A 83 5.99 -13.53 -17.77
CA ILE A 83 6.59 -14.85 -17.72
C ILE A 83 6.64 -15.25 -16.25
N ASN A 84 5.59 -15.93 -15.76
CA ASN A 84 5.57 -16.54 -14.44
C ASN A 84 6.54 -17.74 -14.43
N ASN A 85 7.82 -17.47 -14.34
CA ASN A 85 8.82 -18.51 -14.12
C ASN A 85 8.75 -18.92 -12.64
N ASN A 86 8.40 -20.17 -12.38
CA ASN A 86 8.51 -20.74 -11.05
C ASN A 86 9.98 -21.02 -10.75
N TYR A 87 10.52 -20.40 -9.71
CA TYR A 87 11.90 -20.58 -9.23
C TYR A 87 11.94 -21.26 -7.87
N ASP A 88 10.84 -21.84 -7.39
CA ASP A 88 10.72 -22.36 -6.02
C ASP A 88 11.73 -23.48 -5.75
N ASP A 89 12.07 -24.25 -6.77
CA ASP A 89 13.04 -25.36 -6.69
C ASP A 89 14.51 -24.91 -6.75
N LEU A 90 14.77 -23.63 -7.03
CA LEU A 90 16.13 -23.10 -7.18
C LEU A 90 16.60 -22.40 -5.89
N SER A 91 17.85 -22.64 -5.52
CA SER A 91 18.52 -21.86 -4.48
C SER A 91 18.81 -20.42 -4.92
N ASN A 92 19.09 -19.55 -3.96
CA ASN A 92 19.49 -18.18 -4.28
C ASN A 92 20.76 -18.12 -5.13
N GLU A 93 21.69 -19.04 -4.89
CA GLU A 93 22.94 -19.12 -5.67
C GLU A 93 22.66 -19.50 -7.12
N GLU A 94 21.80 -20.48 -7.37
CA GLU A 94 21.44 -20.88 -8.73
C GLU A 94 20.72 -19.77 -9.49
N ILE A 95 19.83 -19.02 -8.81
CA ILE A 95 19.17 -17.85 -9.42
C ILE A 95 20.20 -16.76 -9.72
N TYR A 96 21.15 -16.51 -8.81
CA TYR A 96 22.21 -15.53 -9.00
C TYR A 96 23.13 -15.89 -10.16
N GLN A 97 23.52 -17.16 -10.28
CA GLN A 97 24.33 -17.64 -11.40
C GLN A 97 23.59 -17.49 -12.73
N LYS A 98 22.29 -17.83 -12.78
CA LYS A 98 21.47 -17.58 -13.98
C LYS A 98 21.44 -16.10 -14.37
N LEU A 99 21.29 -15.22 -13.37
CA LEU A 99 21.29 -13.79 -13.59
C LEU A 99 22.63 -13.29 -14.10
N LEU A 100 23.77 -13.74 -13.55
CA LEU A 100 25.12 -13.40 -14.00
C LEU A 100 25.43 -13.83 -15.42
N LEU A 101 24.86 -14.95 -15.88
CA LEU A 101 25.00 -15.39 -17.27
C LEU A 101 24.36 -14.43 -18.27
N LEU A 102 23.28 -13.74 -17.84
CA LEU A 102 22.52 -12.81 -18.66
C LEU A 102 23.03 -11.37 -18.49
N ASP A 103 23.31 -10.96 -17.26
CA ASP A 103 23.73 -9.62 -16.86
C ASP A 103 25.03 -9.71 -16.06
N LYS A 104 26.15 -9.68 -16.78
CA LYS A 104 27.49 -9.87 -16.19
C LYS A 104 27.90 -8.78 -15.22
N ASP A 105 27.33 -7.59 -15.38
CA ASP A 105 27.68 -6.39 -14.60
C ASP A 105 26.68 -6.13 -13.48
N ILE A 106 25.76 -7.06 -13.20
CA ILE A 106 24.73 -6.86 -12.18
C ILE A 106 25.32 -6.71 -10.78
N VAL A 107 24.95 -5.64 -10.10
CA VAL A 107 25.29 -5.41 -8.69
C VAL A 107 24.04 -5.61 -7.85
N ILE A 108 23.94 -6.76 -7.17
CA ILE A 108 22.77 -7.15 -6.40
C ILE A 108 23.15 -8.00 -5.19
N ASP A 109 22.41 -7.85 -4.09
CA ASP A 109 22.57 -8.71 -2.91
C ASP A 109 22.04 -10.12 -3.18
N SER A 110 22.96 -11.09 -3.33
CA SER A 110 22.66 -12.51 -3.60
C SER A 110 21.87 -13.21 -2.48
N LYS A 111 21.82 -12.65 -1.27
CA LYS A 111 21.04 -13.18 -0.16
C LYS A 111 19.57 -12.82 -0.23
N ASN A 112 19.22 -11.80 -1.02
CA ASN A 112 17.85 -11.32 -1.13
C ASN A 112 17.11 -11.97 -2.30
N ARG A 113 16.50 -13.15 -2.06
CA ARG A 113 15.77 -13.93 -3.05
C ARG A 113 14.79 -13.10 -3.89
N ARG A 114 14.01 -12.23 -3.25
CA ARG A 114 13.02 -11.41 -3.96
C ARG A 114 13.67 -10.45 -4.96
N ARG A 115 14.81 -9.86 -4.59
CA ARG A 115 15.57 -8.99 -5.50
C ARG A 115 16.19 -9.77 -6.64
N LEU A 116 16.72 -10.96 -6.38
CA LEU A 116 17.27 -11.84 -7.42
C LEU A 116 16.23 -12.21 -8.47
N ILE A 117 15.09 -12.72 -8.03
CA ILE A 117 13.98 -13.12 -8.91
C ILE A 117 13.49 -11.91 -9.73
N ARG A 118 13.33 -10.75 -9.08
CA ARG A 118 12.91 -9.51 -9.76
C ARG A 118 13.92 -9.10 -10.84
N ALA A 119 15.21 -9.13 -10.53
CA ALA A 119 16.24 -8.73 -11.49
C ALA A 119 16.30 -9.70 -12.67
N LEU A 120 16.18 -11.02 -12.42
CA LEU A 120 16.16 -12.03 -13.45
C LEU A 120 14.94 -11.90 -14.37
N ASN A 121 13.74 -11.78 -13.83
CA ASN A 121 12.52 -11.57 -14.60
C ASN A 121 12.59 -10.27 -15.42
N TYR A 122 13.05 -9.17 -14.79
CA TYR A 122 13.23 -7.91 -15.49
C TYR A 122 14.15 -8.04 -16.71
N TYR A 123 15.29 -8.75 -16.56
CA TYR A 123 16.20 -8.97 -17.67
C TYR A 123 15.58 -9.84 -18.77
N LEU A 124 14.87 -10.92 -18.41
CA LEU A 124 14.20 -11.79 -19.35
C LEU A 124 13.10 -11.08 -20.16
N GLU A 125 12.42 -10.12 -19.55
CA GLU A 125 11.35 -9.34 -20.20
C GLU A 125 11.89 -8.20 -21.07
N ASN A 126 12.94 -7.50 -20.63
CA ASN A 126 13.39 -6.26 -21.24
C ASN A 126 14.73 -6.39 -21.98
N ASN A 127 15.43 -7.51 -21.80
CA ASN A 127 16.80 -7.73 -22.28
C ASN A 127 17.79 -6.62 -21.86
N GLU A 128 17.56 -6.06 -20.68
CA GLU A 128 18.35 -4.98 -20.11
C GLU A 128 18.57 -5.20 -18.60
N SER A 129 19.72 -4.74 -18.09
CA SER A 129 20.00 -4.75 -16.64
C SER A 129 19.04 -3.87 -15.86
N ILE A 130 18.52 -4.38 -14.76
CA ILE A 130 17.72 -3.57 -13.82
C ILE A 130 18.53 -2.39 -13.24
N ASN A 131 19.87 -2.50 -13.18
CA ASN A 131 20.75 -1.43 -12.72
C ASN A 131 20.95 -0.30 -13.75
N LYS A 132 20.71 -0.58 -15.05
CA LYS A 132 20.73 0.44 -16.10
C LYS A 132 19.45 1.25 -16.18
N ASN A 133 18.42 0.78 -15.50
CA ASN A 133 17.12 1.47 -15.46
C ASN A 133 17.15 2.62 -14.43
N ASP A 134 17.95 3.63 -14.72
CA ASP A 134 18.00 4.91 -13.99
C ASP A 134 16.71 5.75 -14.22
N ASN A 135 15.74 5.19 -14.96
CA ASN A 135 14.41 5.76 -15.18
C ASN A 135 13.50 5.69 -13.94
N GLY A 136 14.01 5.23 -12.80
CA GLY A 136 13.26 5.12 -11.53
C GLY A 136 12.65 6.43 -11.00
N ASN A 137 13.04 7.57 -11.57
CA ASN A 137 12.52 8.90 -11.22
C ASN A 137 11.82 9.61 -12.40
N LYS A 138 11.73 9.01 -13.58
CA LYS A 138 11.01 9.63 -14.68
C LYS A 138 9.52 9.40 -14.52
N LEU A 139 8.79 10.46 -14.18
CA LEU A 139 7.32 10.40 -14.13
C LEU A 139 6.77 10.07 -15.52
N LEU A 140 6.01 8.99 -15.60
CA LEU A 140 5.32 8.58 -16.83
C LEU A 140 4.15 9.50 -17.15
N TYR A 141 3.64 10.20 -16.15
CA TYR A 141 2.49 11.08 -16.23
C TYR A 141 2.80 12.43 -15.57
N ASN A 142 2.10 13.47 -16.00
CA ASN A 142 2.11 14.76 -15.31
C ASN A 142 1.28 14.64 -14.03
N ALA A 143 1.96 14.35 -12.90
CA ALA A 143 1.34 14.10 -11.61
C ALA A 143 1.75 15.15 -10.57
N ILE A 144 0.78 15.61 -9.79
CA ILE A 144 1.00 16.50 -8.64
C ILE A 144 0.91 15.63 -7.37
N PHE A 145 1.96 15.65 -6.55
CA PHE A 145 2.03 14.85 -5.32
C PHE A 145 1.69 15.70 -4.11
N ILE A 146 0.63 15.31 -3.42
CA ILE A 146 0.14 15.94 -2.18
C ILE A 146 0.32 14.96 -1.04
N GLY A 147 1.00 15.39 0.01
CA GLY A 147 1.17 14.64 1.23
C GLY A 147 0.39 15.26 2.40
N LEU A 148 -0.42 14.47 3.08
CA LEU A 148 -1.01 14.85 4.36
C LEU A 148 -0.13 14.38 5.51
N THR A 149 0.13 15.26 6.47
CA THR A 149 1.01 14.99 7.61
C THR A 149 0.47 15.58 8.91
N THR A 150 1.03 15.12 10.01
CA THR A 150 0.82 15.71 11.35
C THR A 150 2.04 15.41 12.22
N ASN A 151 2.10 15.98 13.41
CA ASN A 151 3.16 15.64 14.34
C ASN A 151 3.06 14.15 14.78
N ARG A 152 4.19 13.62 15.23
CA ARG A 152 4.34 12.18 15.52
C ARG A 152 3.42 11.70 16.64
N GLU A 153 3.24 12.48 17.68
CA GLU A 153 2.42 12.11 18.84
C GLU A 153 0.96 11.98 18.40
N LYS A 154 0.43 13.02 17.76
CA LYS A 154 -0.93 13.02 17.21
C LYS A 154 -1.17 11.86 16.23
N LEU A 155 -0.19 11.57 15.38
CA LEU A 155 -0.28 10.45 14.46
C LEU A 155 -0.41 9.11 15.20
N TYR A 156 0.35 8.92 16.28
CA TYR A 156 0.30 7.68 17.06
C TYR A 156 -1.03 7.53 17.78
N ASP A 157 -1.60 8.61 18.30
CA ASP A 157 -2.94 8.60 18.91
C ASP A 157 -4.00 8.22 17.90
N ILE A 158 -3.94 8.78 16.69
CA ILE A 158 -4.87 8.48 15.60
C ILE A 158 -4.76 7.00 15.20
N ILE A 159 -3.54 6.48 15.04
CA ILE A 159 -3.31 5.08 14.71
C ILE A 159 -3.88 4.16 15.80
N ASN A 160 -3.60 4.46 17.06
CA ASN A 160 -4.08 3.66 18.18
C ASN A 160 -5.61 3.65 18.25
N SER A 161 -6.25 4.82 18.21
CA SER A 161 -7.71 4.95 18.23
C SER A 161 -8.39 4.26 17.04
N ARG A 162 -7.76 4.31 15.85
CA ARG A 162 -8.26 3.60 14.68
C ARG A 162 -8.25 2.09 14.89
N ILE A 163 -7.21 1.53 15.52
CA ILE A 163 -7.14 0.11 15.81
C ILE A 163 -8.20 -0.29 16.82
N ASP A 164 -8.40 0.52 17.88
CA ASP A 164 -9.48 0.27 18.84
C ASP A 164 -10.85 0.25 18.14
N THR A 165 -11.07 1.17 17.21
CA THR A 165 -12.30 1.18 16.37
C THR A 165 -12.39 -0.06 15.47
N MET A 166 -11.30 -0.52 14.85
CA MET A 166 -11.31 -1.75 14.04
C MET A 166 -11.69 -2.98 14.87
N ILE A 167 -11.18 -3.08 16.10
CA ILE A 167 -11.54 -4.18 17.02
C ILE A 167 -13.04 -4.15 17.35
N ILE A 168 -13.57 -2.97 17.69
CA ILE A 168 -15.00 -2.77 17.99
C ILE A 168 -15.86 -3.11 16.76
N ASN A 169 -15.44 -2.73 15.58
CA ASN A 169 -16.16 -2.98 14.33
C ASN A 169 -16.07 -4.45 13.86
N GLY A 170 -15.33 -5.31 14.56
CA GLY A 170 -15.32 -6.74 14.29
C GLY A 170 -14.13 -7.27 13.51
N LEU A 171 -12.96 -6.63 13.57
CA LEU A 171 -11.73 -7.12 12.93
C LEU A 171 -11.46 -8.59 13.26
N ILE A 172 -11.66 -9.00 14.51
CA ILE A 172 -11.46 -10.41 14.91
C ILE A 172 -12.41 -11.33 14.16
N ASN A 173 -13.67 -10.94 13.98
CA ASN A 173 -14.66 -11.74 13.27
C ASN A 173 -14.34 -11.81 11.76
N GLU A 174 -13.87 -10.70 11.16
CA GLU A 174 -13.40 -10.69 9.78
C GLU A 174 -12.25 -11.68 9.56
N VAL A 175 -11.24 -11.67 10.43
CA VAL A 175 -10.10 -12.62 10.32
C VAL A 175 -10.55 -14.05 10.63
N LYS A 176 -11.41 -14.23 11.64
CA LYS A 176 -11.93 -15.54 12.02
C LYS A 176 -12.68 -16.22 10.88
N TYR A 177 -13.41 -15.46 10.07
CA TYR A 177 -14.07 -16.01 8.87
C TYR A 177 -13.06 -16.69 7.93
N PHE A 178 -11.94 -16.05 7.62
CA PHE A 178 -10.89 -16.63 6.78
C PHE A 178 -10.19 -17.80 7.47
N TYR A 179 -9.95 -17.70 8.77
CA TYR A 179 -9.33 -18.75 9.58
C TYR A 179 -10.16 -20.03 9.59
N ASP A 180 -11.44 -19.95 9.90
CA ASP A 180 -12.35 -21.09 10.00
C ASP A 180 -12.58 -21.77 8.63
N ASN A 181 -12.45 -21.02 7.54
CA ASN A 181 -12.61 -21.54 6.16
C ASN A 181 -11.28 -21.97 5.52
N ASN A 182 -10.18 -22.05 6.26
CA ASN A 182 -8.84 -22.38 5.77
C ASN A 182 -8.34 -21.48 4.63
N MET A 183 -8.75 -20.22 4.61
CA MET A 183 -8.39 -19.23 3.59
C MET A 183 -7.19 -18.37 4.02
N LEU A 184 -6.17 -19.01 4.59
CA LEU A 184 -4.99 -18.31 5.14
C LEU A 184 -3.93 -18.05 4.05
N TYR A 185 -4.28 -17.25 3.08
CA TYR A 185 -3.41 -16.84 1.98
C TYR A 185 -2.48 -15.68 2.36
N LYS A 186 -1.49 -15.40 1.49
CA LYS A 186 -0.45 -14.38 1.72
C LYS A 186 -0.96 -13.02 2.22
N PRO A 187 -2.04 -12.43 1.66
CA PRO A 187 -2.54 -11.15 2.16
C PRO A 187 -2.93 -11.20 3.63
N ILE A 188 -3.56 -12.27 4.06
CA ILE A 188 -4.03 -12.47 5.43
C ILE A 188 -2.86 -12.79 6.36
N LEU A 189 -1.97 -13.70 5.95
CA LEU A 189 -0.81 -14.12 6.76
C LEU A 189 0.21 -12.99 6.99
N ASN A 190 0.29 -12.01 6.08
CA ASN A 190 1.27 -10.91 6.16
C ASN A 190 0.66 -9.56 6.51
N GLY A 191 -0.65 -9.41 6.41
CA GLY A 191 -1.36 -8.16 6.70
C GLY A 191 -1.23 -7.76 8.17
N ILE A 192 -0.93 -6.49 8.44
CA ILE A 192 -0.97 -5.93 9.80
C ILE A 192 -2.42 -5.91 10.26
N GLY A 193 -2.67 -6.38 11.47
CA GLY A 193 -4.00 -6.62 12.01
C GLY A 193 -4.41 -8.08 11.81
N TYR A 194 -4.26 -8.62 10.61
CA TYR A 194 -4.66 -9.99 10.27
C TYR A 194 -3.74 -11.03 10.93
N LYS A 195 -2.43 -10.94 10.74
CA LYS A 195 -1.46 -11.88 11.29
C LYS A 195 -1.47 -11.92 12.82
N GLU A 196 -1.64 -10.78 13.48
CA GLU A 196 -1.72 -10.71 14.92
C GLU A 196 -3.00 -11.36 15.46
N VAL A 197 -4.12 -11.18 14.77
CA VAL A 197 -5.38 -11.87 15.12
C VAL A 197 -5.25 -13.38 14.89
N ILE A 198 -4.54 -13.84 13.85
CA ILE A 198 -4.27 -15.27 13.65
C ILE A 198 -3.47 -15.84 14.84
N SER A 199 -2.41 -15.16 15.28
CA SER A 199 -1.65 -15.60 16.46
C SER A 199 -2.51 -15.66 17.72
N TYR A 200 -3.46 -14.75 17.87
CA TYR A 200 -4.44 -14.81 18.96
C TYR A 200 -5.39 -16.00 18.83
N LEU A 201 -5.93 -16.27 17.65
CA LEU A 201 -6.79 -17.42 17.38
C LEU A 201 -6.07 -18.75 17.59
N ASN A 202 -4.79 -18.81 17.27
CA ASN A 202 -3.90 -19.94 17.56
C ASN A 202 -3.56 -20.10 19.05
N LYS A 203 -3.97 -19.16 19.92
CA LYS A 203 -3.61 -19.11 21.34
C LYS A 203 -2.09 -18.94 21.61
N GLU A 204 -1.36 -18.39 20.67
CA GLU A 204 0.07 -18.06 20.80
C GLU A 204 0.28 -16.80 21.65
N ILE A 205 -0.68 -15.87 21.57
CA ILE A 205 -0.70 -14.61 22.33
C ILE A 205 -2.09 -14.36 22.93
N ASP A 206 -2.15 -13.57 23.98
CA ASP A 206 -3.42 -13.12 24.58
C ASP A 206 -4.01 -11.91 23.83
N TYR A 207 -5.26 -11.56 24.18
CA TYR A 207 -6.01 -10.48 23.55
C TYR A 207 -5.31 -9.11 23.69
N ASN A 208 -4.78 -8.78 24.86
CA ASN A 208 -4.13 -7.49 25.08
C ASN A 208 -2.82 -7.40 24.31
N THR A 209 -2.04 -8.46 24.30
CA THR A 209 -0.80 -8.56 23.51
C THR A 209 -1.10 -8.40 22.02
N MET A 210 -2.16 -9.00 21.49
CA MET A 210 -2.59 -8.87 20.11
C MET A 210 -2.83 -7.38 19.75
N ILE A 211 -3.63 -6.67 20.55
CA ILE A 211 -3.93 -5.26 20.30
C ILE A 211 -2.66 -4.40 20.32
N GLU A 212 -1.81 -4.57 21.32
CA GLU A 212 -0.57 -3.82 21.42
C GLU A 212 0.40 -4.10 20.25
N LEU A 213 0.46 -5.33 19.77
CA LEU A 213 1.25 -5.69 18.60
C LEU A 213 0.69 -5.03 17.32
N ILE A 214 -0.62 -5.03 17.14
CA ILE A 214 -1.25 -4.34 15.98
C ILE A 214 -0.91 -2.85 16.02
N LYS A 215 -1.09 -2.17 17.17
CA LYS A 215 -0.75 -0.76 17.36
C LYS A 215 0.72 -0.49 17.07
N LYS A 216 1.63 -1.27 17.64
CA LYS A 216 3.08 -1.16 17.43
C LYS A 216 3.46 -1.33 15.96
N ASN A 217 2.98 -2.39 15.31
CA ASN A 217 3.31 -2.69 13.92
C ASN A 217 2.75 -1.64 12.95
N SER A 218 1.56 -1.10 13.23
CA SER A 218 0.96 0.00 12.47
C SER A 218 1.76 1.30 12.59
N ARG A 219 2.24 1.66 13.79
CA ARG A 219 3.14 2.81 13.98
C ARG A 219 4.46 2.62 13.23
N HIS A 220 5.04 1.43 13.26
CA HIS A 220 6.25 1.12 12.50
C HIS A 220 6.02 1.18 10.99
N TYR A 221 4.86 0.73 10.53
CA TYR A 221 4.48 0.84 9.11
C TYR A 221 4.36 2.29 8.66
N ALA A 222 3.66 3.13 9.44
CA ALA A 222 3.56 4.56 9.17
C ALA A 222 4.94 5.24 9.09
N LYS A 223 5.88 4.90 9.98
CA LYS A 223 7.26 5.39 9.91
C LYS A 223 7.96 4.98 8.63
N ARG A 224 7.82 3.71 8.20
CA ARG A 224 8.40 3.24 6.92
C ARG A 224 7.80 3.96 5.71
N GLN A 225 6.48 4.20 5.72
CA GLN A 225 5.82 4.98 4.68
C GLN A 225 6.43 6.38 4.56
N TYR A 226 6.56 7.12 5.67
CA TYR A 226 7.18 8.44 5.67
C TYR A 226 8.61 8.42 5.11
N THR A 227 9.43 7.48 5.57
CA THR A 227 10.81 7.36 5.09
C THR A 227 10.87 7.12 3.58
N PHE A 228 10.01 6.24 3.07
CA PHE A 228 9.94 5.96 1.64
C PHE A 228 9.50 7.19 0.84
N MET A 229 8.41 7.84 1.26
CA MET A 229 7.84 8.99 0.58
C MET A 229 8.82 10.16 0.53
N ASN A 230 9.46 10.50 1.65
CA ASN A 230 10.41 11.60 1.72
C ASN A 230 11.68 11.37 0.87
N ASN A 231 12.10 10.11 0.75
CA ASN A 231 13.34 9.80 0.03
C ASN A 231 13.13 9.59 -1.48
N LYS A 232 11.90 9.29 -1.91
CA LYS A 232 11.63 8.82 -3.27
C LYS A 232 10.68 9.69 -4.07
N MET A 233 9.98 10.62 -3.44
CA MET A 233 8.93 11.41 -4.07
C MET A 233 9.09 12.90 -3.77
N ASN A 234 8.85 13.74 -4.77
CA ASN A 234 8.76 15.19 -4.57
C ASN A 234 7.33 15.55 -4.16
N ILE A 235 7.07 15.58 -2.84
CA ILE A 235 5.73 15.74 -2.26
C ILE A 235 5.60 17.12 -1.64
N LYS A 236 4.51 17.83 -1.94
CA LYS A 236 4.08 19.00 -1.18
C LYS A 236 3.30 18.52 0.05
N TRP A 237 3.86 18.73 1.23
CA TRP A 237 3.26 18.31 2.50
C TRP A 237 2.37 19.39 3.09
N PHE A 238 1.19 18.97 3.58
CA PHE A 238 0.20 19.79 4.27
C PHE A 238 -0.02 19.24 5.69
N ASN A 239 0.06 20.09 6.69
CA ASN A 239 -0.31 19.72 8.05
C ASN A 239 -1.82 19.68 8.19
N VAL A 240 -2.32 18.55 8.71
CA VAL A 240 -3.77 18.36 8.85
C VAL A 240 -4.29 19.13 10.07
N ASP A 241 -5.26 19.99 9.84
CA ASP A 241 -6.09 20.57 10.91
C ASP A 241 -7.22 19.60 11.27
N PHE A 242 -7.03 18.83 12.33
CA PHE A 242 -8.03 17.88 12.82
C PHE A 242 -9.23 18.54 13.50
N ASN A 243 -9.12 19.79 13.91
CA ASN A 243 -10.22 20.54 14.50
C ASN A 243 -11.15 21.10 13.41
N ASN A 244 -10.56 21.50 12.28
CA ASN A 244 -11.30 21.97 11.12
C ASN A 244 -10.62 21.48 9.84
N PHE A 245 -10.92 20.26 9.43
CA PHE A 245 -10.32 19.66 8.24
C PHE A 245 -10.57 20.46 6.94
N LYS A 246 -11.60 21.31 6.94
CA LYS A 246 -11.91 22.19 5.80
C LYS A 246 -10.76 23.16 5.51
N ASN A 247 -10.04 23.63 6.53
CA ASN A 247 -8.85 24.45 6.34
C ASN A 247 -7.79 23.72 5.52
N THR A 248 -7.53 22.43 5.84
CA THR A 248 -6.60 21.60 5.07
C THR A 248 -7.07 21.40 3.63
N GLU A 249 -8.37 21.17 3.42
CA GLU A 249 -8.94 21.04 2.08
C GLU A 249 -8.76 22.33 1.25
N GLU A 250 -9.00 23.50 1.84
CA GLU A 250 -8.85 24.81 1.21
C GLU A 250 -7.38 25.11 0.86
N GLU A 251 -6.44 24.83 1.77
CA GLU A 251 -5.00 24.98 1.49
C GLU A 251 -4.54 24.11 0.31
N VAL A 252 -4.98 22.86 0.28
CA VAL A 252 -4.65 21.94 -0.81
C VAL A 252 -5.25 22.40 -2.12
N ILE A 253 -6.50 22.86 -2.10
CA ILE A 253 -7.19 23.36 -3.31
C ILE A 253 -6.49 24.59 -3.85
N THR A 254 -6.15 25.56 -3.01
CA THR A 254 -5.42 26.77 -3.40
C THR A 254 -4.09 26.40 -4.09
N TYR A 255 -3.32 25.50 -3.46
CA TYR A 255 -2.06 25.03 -4.06
C TYR A 255 -2.26 24.36 -5.42
N LEU A 256 -3.31 23.55 -5.58
CA LEU A 256 -3.62 22.92 -6.85
C LEU A 256 -3.99 23.94 -7.93
N GLU A 257 -4.80 24.95 -7.59
CA GLU A 257 -5.21 26.01 -8.51
C GLU A 257 -4.02 26.88 -8.98
N GLU A 258 -3.04 27.10 -8.10
CA GLU A 258 -1.78 27.79 -8.45
C GLU A 258 -0.82 26.91 -9.28
N SER A 259 -0.93 25.59 -9.19
CA SER A 259 -0.06 24.61 -9.86
C SER A 259 -0.60 24.17 -11.21
N ILE A 260 -1.83 24.56 -11.52
CA ILE A 260 -2.56 24.19 -12.73
C ILE A 260 -2.54 25.33 -13.77
#